data_9559b969a6b54704b6e37c48ddc3f4c0
#
_entry.id   9559b969a6b54704b6e37c48ddc3f4c0
#
_cell.length_a   1.000
_cell.length_b   1.000
_cell.length_c   1.000
_cell.angle_alpha   90.00
_cell.angle_beta   90.00
_cell.angle_gamma   90.00
#
_symmetry.space_group_name_H-M   'P 1'
#
loop_
_entity.id
_entity.type
_entity.pdbx_description
1 polymer ?
#
loop_
_entity_poly.entity_id
_entity_poly.type
_entity_poly.pdbx_seq_one_letter_code
_entity_poly.pdbx_strand_id
1 'polypeptide(L)'
;AIDYRNCGKIIVASKNNDLLKLESIMKNGEINGLQNLEILSENEVAKREPLIKSFGGLWVPSSGIIDSHGLMKKIEYLAKNNDAKIVYNTEVIDITYKKYLYCLSFKNLAYQASTSILINSAGLWCDKVSNMVGIDDYKLHYCKGEYYKTNLYRNKIHSLIYPMPTEISLGCHIVLRLDGSIGFGPNAYYVDEINYNMDNRFKQDFLKQIHSYLDINSIDISEDFTGIRPKIQKKG
;
A
#
# COMPACT_ATOMS: atom_id res chain seq x y z
N ALA A 1 15.23 -17.65 2.99
CA ALA A 1 15.09 -16.35 3.67
C ALA A 1 14.12 -15.48 2.86
N ILE A 2 13.54 -14.47 3.49
CA ILE A 2 12.72 -13.45 2.83
C ILE A 2 13.59 -12.21 2.78
N ASP A 3 13.74 -11.63 1.58
CA ASP A 3 14.55 -10.45 1.40
C ASP A 3 13.83 -9.21 1.96
N TYR A 4 14.54 -8.42 2.73
CA TYR A 4 14.04 -7.16 3.29
C TYR A 4 15.19 -6.17 3.52
N ARG A 5 14.84 -4.90 3.63
CA ARG A 5 15.78 -3.82 3.99
C ARG A 5 15.09 -2.84 4.92
N ASN A 6 15.64 -2.67 6.13
CA ASN A 6 15.25 -1.60 7.03
C ASN A 6 16.00 -0.32 6.60
N CYS A 7 15.37 0.49 5.76
CA CYS A 7 15.97 1.67 5.14
C CYS A 7 15.52 2.99 5.77
N GLY A 8 14.58 2.95 6.72
CA GLY A 8 13.97 4.14 7.28
C GLY A 8 13.08 4.88 6.28
N LYS A 9 12.45 5.94 6.78
CA LYS A 9 11.57 6.82 6.01
C LYS A 9 11.76 8.27 6.43
N ILE A 10 11.75 9.18 5.47
CA ILE A 10 11.66 10.62 5.73
C ILE A 10 10.32 11.14 5.21
N ILE A 11 9.52 11.73 6.09
CA ILE A 11 8.35 12.52 5.68
C ILE A 11 8.84 13.95 5.49
N VAL A 12 8.84 14.43 4.25
CA VAL A 12 9.45 15.71 3.90
C VAL A 12 8.45 16.87 3.97
N ALA A 13 8.88 17.99 4.53
CA ALA A 13 8.18 19.25 4.46
C ALA A 13 8.46 19.92 3.09
N SER A 14 7.47 20.00 2.22
CA SER A 14 7.56 20.68 0.93
C SER A 14 7.37 22.20 1.04
N LYS A 15 6.90 22.68 2.20
CA LYS A 15 6.65 24.10 2.53
C LYS A 15 7.04 24.33 3.98
N ASN A 16 7.43 25.56 4.29
CA ASN A 16 7.78 25.94 5.67
C ASN A 16 6.66 25.68 6.68
N ASN A 17 5.41 25.92 6.30
CA ASN A 17 4.24 25.66 7.16
C ASN A 17 3.99 24.16 7.45
N ASP A 18 4.64 23.26 6.74
CA ASP A 18 4.50 21.81 6.98
C ASP A 18 5.28 21.36 8.22
N LEU A 19 6.27 22.12 8.68
CA LEU A 19 7.11 21.77 9.84
C LEU A 19 6.28 21.55 11.11
N LEU A 20 5.31 22.41 11.39
CA LEU A 20 4.41 22.25 12.55
C LEU A 20 3.57 20.97 12.49
N LYS A 21 3.23 20.53 11.27
CA LYS A 21 2.48 19.29 11.08
C LYS A 21 3.37 18.06 11.31
N LEU A 22 4.66 18.14 11.00
CA LEU A 22 5.60 17.04 11.28
C LEU A 22 5.69 16.75 12.77
N GLU A 23 5.69 17.76 13.63
CA GLU A 23 5.66 17.59 15.09
C GLU A 23 4.40 16.84 15.55
N SER A 24 3.24 17.17 14.98
CA SER A 24 1.99 16.47 15.27
C SER A 24 2.04 15.01 14.83
N ILE A 25 2.63 14.72 13.66
CA ILE A 25 2.80 13.35 13.16
C ILE A 25 3.79 12.58 14.06
N MET A 26 4.87 13.21 14.48
CA MET A 26 5.85 12.63 15.39
C MET A 26 5.19 12.24 16.72
N LYS A 27 4.46 13.16 17.34
CA LYS A 27 3.73 12.91 18.59
C LYS A 27 2.73 11.76 18.47
N ASN A 28 2.00 11.70 17.36
CA ASN A 28 1.13 10.56 17.07
C ASN A 28 1.90 9.23 16.93
N GLY A 29 3.06 9.26 16.30
CA GLY A 29 3.94 8.11 16.18
C GLY A 29 4.40 7.60 17.55
N GLU A 30 4.84 8.51 18.43
CA GLU A 30 5.27 8.19 19.79
C GLU A 30 4.12 7.59 20.63
N ILE A 31 2.91 8.17 20.55
CA ILE A 31 1.72 7.62 21.22
C ILE A 31 1.42 6.20 20.74
N ASN A 32 1.68 5.90 19.45
CA ASN A 32 1.54 4.56 18.89
C ASN A 32 2.75 3.64 19.11
N GLY A 33 3.69 4.05 19.96
CA GLY A 33 4.83 3.22 20.39
C GLY A 33 6.04 3.24 19.45
N LEU A 34 6.07 4.12 18.44
CA LEU A 34 7.27 4.31 17.62
C LEU A 34 8.37 5.00 18.43
N GLN A 35 9.59 4.52 18.25
CA GLN A 35 10.76 5.01 18.96
C GLN A 35 11.78 5.65 18.01
N ASN A 36 12.63 6.51 18.56
CA ASN A 36 13.74 7.14 17.84
C ASN A 36 13.28 7.96 16.61
N LEU A 37 12.10 8.58 16.72
CA LEU A 37 11.63 9.57 15.75
C LEU A 37 12.44 10.86 15.91
N GLU A 38 12.77 11.53 14.81
CA GLU A 38 13.64 12.70 14.81
C GLU A 38 13.13 13.74 13.80
N ILE A 39 12.94 14.98 14.26
CA ILE A 39 12.71 16.11 13.33
C ILE A 39 14.07 16.53 12.77
N LEU A 40 14.17 16.49 11.45
CA LEU A 40 15.37 16.86 10.70
C LEU A 40 15.22 18.28 10.14
N SER A 41 16.29 19.07 10.26
CA SER A 41 16.44 20.31 9.50
C SER A 41 16.65 20.03 8.00
N GLU A 42 16.53 21.05 7.16
CA GLU A 42 16.83 20.99 5.71
C GLU A 42 18.24 20.41 5.45
N ASN A 43 19.24 20.89 6.18
CA ASN A 43 20.62 20.42 6.05
C ASN A 43 20.80 18.95 6.43
N GLU A 44 20.07 18.46 7.44
CA GLU A 44 20.12 17.06 7.85
C GLU A 44 19.43 16.15 6.86
N VAL A 45 18.31 16.57 6.25
CA VAL A 45 17.70 15.87 5.15
C VAL A 45 18.66 15.80 3.96
N ALA A 46 19.27 16.94 3.56
CA ALA A 46 20.21 17.00 2.44
C ALA A 46 21.48 16.14 2.66
N LYS A 47 21.95 15.99 3.90
CA LYS A 47 23.05 15.07 4.24
C LYS A 47 22.67 13.61 4.10
N ARG A 48 21.43 13.22 4.46
CA ARG A 48 20.94 11.83 4.36
C ARG A 48 20.57 11.48 2.92
N GLU A 49 19.91 12.39 2.22
CA GLU A 49 19.36 12.22 0.87
C GLU A 49 19.65 13.47 0.00
N PRO A 50 20.85 13.56 -0.59
CA PRO A 50 21.29 14.78 -1.29
C PRO A 50 20.44 15.18 -2.50
N LEU A 51 19.64 14.27 -3.03
CA LEU A 51 18.76 14.52 -4.18
C LEU A 51 17.39 15.07 -3.76
N ILE A 52 17.09 15.07 -2.47
CA ILE A 52 15.75 15.41 -1.97
C ILE A 52 15.71 16.87 -1.53
N LYS A 53 14.76 17.62 -2.09
CA LYS A 53 14.45 19.01 -1.71
C LYS A 53 13.45 19.02 -0.57
N SER A 54 13.70 19.77 0.48
CA SER A 54 12.77 19.90 1.60
C SER A 54 13.12 21.13 2.45
N PHE A 55 12.17 21.60 3.23
CA PHE A 55 12.39 22.57 4.32
C PHE A 55 12.72 21.89 5.66
N GLY A 56 12.81 20.56 5.66
CA GLY A 56 13.04 19.69 6.80
C GLY A 56 12.25 18.40 6.65
N GLY A 57 12.27 17.53 7.66
CA GLY A 57 11.58 16.26 7.60
C GLY A 57 11.41 15.58 8.93
N LEU A 58 10.61 14.53 8.96
CA LEU A 58 10.50 13.60 10.08
C LEU A 58 11.14 12.27 9.69
N TRP A 59 12.19 11.90 10.39
CA TRP A 59 12.83 10.60 10.27
C TRP A 59 12.10 9.52 11.06
N VAL A 60 11.79 8.40 10.41
CA VAL A 60 11.14 7.22 11.00
C VAL A 60 12.02 6.00 10.75
N PRO A 61 12.91 5.61 11.69
CA PRO A 61 13.92 4.57 11.47
C PRO A 61 13.35 3.16 11.33
N SER A 62 12.18 2.88 11.88
CA SER A 62 11.54 1.55 11.88
C SER A 62 10.89 1.16 10.55
N SER A 63 10.91 2.05 9.55
CA SER A 63 10.33 1.77 8.22
C SER A 63 11.29 0.98 7.33
N GLY A 64 10.73 0.16 6.45
CA GLY A 64 11.54 -0.64 5.53
C GLY A 64 10.74 -1.19 4.37
N ILE A 65 11.38 -1.99 3.54
CA ILE A 65 10.80 -2.72 2.41
C ILE A 65 11.04 -4.21 2.55
N ILE A 66 10.12 -5.02 2.01
CA ILE A 66 10.17 -6.48 2.08
C ILE A 66 9.71 -7.09 0.76
N ASP A 67 10.27 -8.24 0.39
CA ASP A 67 9.70 -9.10 -0.65
C ASP A 67 8.36 -9.68 -0.18
N SER A 68 7.28 -8.99 -0.53
CA SER A 68 5.92 -9.39 -0.15
C SER A 68 5.50 -10.73 -0.77
N HIS A 69 5.97 -11.06 -1.99
CA HIS A 69 5.68 -12.34 -2.63
C HIS A 69 6.42 -13.49 -1.94
N GLY A 70 7.69 -13.29 -1.60
CA GLY A 70 8.46 -14.24 -0.82
C GLY A 70 7.86 -14.48 0.56
N LEU A 71 7.37 -13.41 1.22
CA LEU A 71 6.65 -13.50 2.49
C LEU A 71 5.37 -14.35 2.35
N MET A 72 4.52 -14.06 1.36
CA MET A 72 3.29 -14.82 1.11
C MET A 72 3.57 -16.31 0.84
N LYS A 73 4.54 -16.61 -0.02
CA LYS A 73 4.97 -18.00 -0.28
C LYS A 73 5.48 -18.70 0.99
N LYS A 74 6.21 -17.99 1.84
CA LYS A 74 6.69 -18.55 3.10
C LYS A 74 5.55 -18.83 4.08
N ILE A 75 4.58 -17.93 4.19
CA ILE A 75 3.39 -18.13 5.04
C ILE A 75 2.57 -19.32 4.51
N GLU A 76 2.36 -19.41 3.20
CA GLU A 76 1.68 -20.54 2.58
C GLU A 76 2.39 -21.87 2.89
N TYR A 77 3.70 -21.92 2.74
CA TYR A 77 4.52 -23.10 3.06
C TYR A 77 4.36 -23.49 4.53
N LEU A 78 4.42 -22.52 5.45
CA LEU A 78 4.25 -22.79 6.87
C LEU A 78 2.84 -23.27 7.21
N ALA A 79 1.81 -22.70 6.59
CA ALA A 79 0.43 -23.14 6.77
C ALA A 79 0.25 -24.59 6.32
N LYS A 80 0.77 -24.95 5.14
CA LYS A 80 0.73 -26.34 4.64
C LYS A 80 1.47 -27.33 5.54
N ASN A 81 2.60 -26.92 6.11
CA ASN A 81 3.34 -27.76 7.08
C ASN A 81 2.63 -27.93 8.42
N ASN A 82 1.61 -27.10 8.69
CA ASN A 82 0.72 -27.21 9.84
C ASN A 82 -0.68 -27.71 9.42
N ASP A 83 -0.74 -28.58 8.43
CA ASP A 83 -1.94 -29.30 7.97
C ASP A 83 -3.04 -28.40 7.36
N ALA A 84 -2.77 -27.12 7.09
CA ALA A 84 -3.71 -26.28 6.39
C ALA A 84 -3.86 -26.71 4.92
N LYS A 85 -5.11 -26.81 4.46
CA LYS A 85 -5.43 -27.11 3.06
C LYS A 85 -5.71 -25.82 2.31
N ILE A 86 -4.98 -25.59 1.23
CA ILE A 86 -5.18 -24.45 0.33
C ILE A 86 -5.68 -25.00 -1.01
N VAL A 87 -6.85 -24.55 -1.41
CA VAL A 87 -7.51 -24.99 -2.66
C VAL A 87 -7.58 -23.81 -3.61
N TYR A 88 -6.79 -23.87 -4.67
CA TYR A 88 -6.76 -22.86 -5.72
C TYR A 88 -7.86 -23.06 -6.76
N ASN A 89 -8.12 -22.05 -7.56
CA ASN A 89 -9.11 -22.08 -8.63
C ASN A 89 -10.50 -22.54 -8.19
N THR A 90 -10.83 -22.25 -6.92
CA THR A 90 -12.07 -22.67 -6.28
C THR A 90 -12.82 -21.44 -5.78
N GLU A 91 -13.72 -20.93 -6.63
CA GLU A 91 -14.53 -19.74 -6.34
C GLU A 91 -15.74 -20.15 -5.50
N VAL A 92 -15.89 -19.52 -4.32
CA VAL A 92 -17.09 -19.63 -3.50
C VAL A 92 -18.20 -18.78 -4.14
N ILE A 93 -19.35 -19.40 -4.43
CA ILE A 93 -20.48 -18.72 -5.09
C ILE A 93 -21.71 -18.57 -4.22
N ASP A 94 -21.79 -19.36 -3.15
CA ASP A 94 -22.88 -19.29 -2.18
C ASP A 94 -22.44 -19.81 -0.81
N ILE A 95 -22.99 -19.23 0.26
CA ILE A 95 -22.75 -19.62 1.64
C ILE A 95 -24.09 -19.65 2.36
N THR A 96 -24.49 -20.80 2.88
CA THR A 96 -25.69 -20.93 3.72
C THR A 96 -25.31 -21.31 5.15
N TYR A 97 -26.02 -20.74 6.12
CA TYR A 97 -25.83 -21.09 7.54
C TYR A 97 -26.99 -21.97 8.02
N LYS A 98 -26.68 -23.22 8.32
CA LYS A 98 -27.68 -24.23 8.79
C LYS A 98 -27.08 -25.11 9.89
N LYS A 99 -27.85 -25.40 10.93
CA LYS A 99 -27.45 -26.30 12.00
C LYS A 99 -26.09 -25.98 12.61
N TYR A 100 -25.80 -24.68 12.82
CA TYR A 100 -24.54 -24.16 13.36
C TYR A 100 -23.31 -24.36 12.45
N LEU A 101 -23.51 -24.64 11.15
CA LEU A 101 -22.46 -24.79 10.17
C LEU A 101 -22.68 -23.82 8.99
N TYR A 102 -21.59 -23.26 8.52
CA TYR A 102 -21.53 -22.59 7.22
C TYR A 102 -21.29 -23.65 6.15
N CYS A 103 -22.18 -23.74 5.19
CA CYS A 103 -22.06 -24.63 4.03
C CYS A 103 -21.71 -23.78 2.80
N LEU A 104 -20.56 -24.08 2.20
CA LEU A 104 -20.00 -23.34 1.07
C LEU A 104 -20.22 -24.13 -0.22
N SER A 105 -20.77 -23.47 -1.24
CA SER A 105 -20.91 -23.99 -2.59
C SER A 105 -19.87 -23.33 -3.50
N PHE A 106 -19.32 -24.12 -4.42
CA PHE A 106 -18.25 -23.68 -5.29
C PHE A 106 -18.67 -23.69 -6.76
N LYS A 107 -18.12 -22.77 -7.54
CA LYS A 107 -18.36 -22.68 -8.97
C LYS A 107 -17.84 -23.93 -9.68
N ASN A 108 -18.68 -24.52 -10.53
CA ASN A 108 -18.33 -25.69 -11.35
C ASN A 108 -17.90 -26.94 -10.54
N LEU A 109 -18.24 -27.04 -9.26
CA LEU A 109 -17.95 -28.19 -8.43
C LEU A 109 -19.26 -28.76 -7.82
N ALA A 110 -19.40 -30.08 -7.86
CA ALA A 110 -20.58 -30.77 -7.31
C ALA A 110 -20.53 -30.95 -5.78
N TYR A 111 -19.37 -30.82 -5.16
CA TYR A 111 -19.24 -30.98 -3.71
C TYR A 111 -19.36 -29.62 -2.98
N GLN A 112 -19.70 -29.72 -1.70
CA GLN A 112 -19.75 -28.60 -0.76
C GLN A 112 -18.76 -28.80 0.37
N ALA A 113 -18.34 -27.74 1.01
CA ALA A 113 -17.59 -27.78 2.26
C ALA A 113 -18.42 -27.20 3.39
N SER A 114 -18.22 -27.72 4.61
CA SER A 114 -18.89 -27.21 5.79
C SER A 114 -17.89 -26.89 6.89
N THR A 115 -18.14 -25.80 7.63
CA THR A 115 -17.28 -25.38 8.74
C THR A 115 -18.11 -24.69 9.83
N SER A 116 -17.67 -24.80 11.08
CA SER A 116 -18.26 -24.06 12.21
C SER A 116 -17.77 -22.62 12.32
N ILE A 117 -16.61 -22.31 11.75
CA ILE A 117 -16.01 -20.97 11.76
C ILE A 117 -15.68 -20.58 10.32
N LEU A 118 -16.16 -19.44 9.88
CA LEU A 118 -15.88 -18.86 8.58
C LEU A 118 -15.14 -17.52 8.74
N ILE A 119 -14.00 -17.38 8.10
CA ILE A 119 -13.22 -16.13 8.08
C ILE A 119 -13.26 -15.57 6.66
N ASN A 120 -13.88 -14.39 6.51
CA ASN A 120 -13.95 -13.69 5.24
C ASN A 120 -12.68 -12.83 5.03
N SER A 121 -11.81 -13.25 4.14
CA SER A 121 -10.61 -12.53 3.70
C SER A 121 -10.58 -12.31 2.18
N ALA A 122 -11.76 -12.11 1.57
CA ALA A 122 -11.94 -12.10 0.11
C ALA A 122 -11.47 -10.77 -0.57
N GLY A 123 -10.78 -9.88 0.14
CA GLY A 123 -10.17 -8.67 -0.45
C GLY A 123 -11.21 -7.77 -1.12
N LEU A 124 -11.08 -7.55 -2.43
CA LEU A 124 -12.01 -6.71 -3.23
C LEU A 124 -13.43 -7.28 -3.35
N TRP A 125 -13.69 -8.48 -2.86
CA TRP A 125 -15.00 -9.16 -2.92
C TRP A 125 -15.56 -9.47 -1.53
N CYS A 126 -14.97 -8.94 -0.46
CA CYS A 126 -15.39 -9.30 0.89
C CYS A 126 -16.82 -8.83 1.24
N ASP A 127 -17.32 -7.75 0.64
CA ASP A 127 -18.72 -7.34 0.73
C ASP A 127 -19.67 -8.36 0.08
N LYS A 128 -19.31 -8.89 -1.09
CA LYS A 128 -20.09 -9.94 -1.76
C LYS A 128 -20.15 -11.22 -0.92
N VAL A 129 -19.03 -11.61 -0.33
CA VAL A 129 -18.99 -12.78 0.58
C VAL A 129 -19.80 -12.53 1.84
N SER A 130 -19.78 -11.31 2.41
CA SER A 130 -20.63 -10.93 3.54
C SER A 130 -22.13 -11.02 3.20
N ASN A 131 -22.50 -10.56 2.01
CA ASN A 131 -23.90 -10.63 1.55
C ASN A 131 -24.41 -12.08 1.43
N MET A 132 -23.54 -13.04 1.09
CA MET A 132 -23.91 -14.46 1.02
C MET A 132 -24.37 -15.03 2.38
N VAL A 133 -23.93 -14.44 3.48
CA VAL A 133 -24.34 -14.83 4.84
C VAL A 133 -25.36 -13.87 5.47
N GLY A 134 -25.96 -12.99 4.66
CA GLY A 134 -27.01 -12.06 5.11
C GLY A 134 -26.51 -10.81 5.81
N ILE A 135 -25.21 -10.47 5.68
CA ILE A 135 -24.62 -9.23 6.19
C ILE A 135 -24.43 -8.28 5.01
N ASP A 136 -25.32 -7.30 4.87
CA ASP A 136 -25.37 -6.34 3.76
C ASP A 136 -25.06 -4.88 4.17
N ASP A 137 -24.68 -4.67 5.42
CA ASP A 137 -24.32 -3.35 5.97
C ASP A 137 -23.10 -2.70 5.33
N TYR A 138 -22.27 -3.49 4.64
CA TYR A 138 -20.99 -3.05 4.11
C TYR A 138 -20.99 -3.09 2.58
N LYS A 139 -20.60 -1.96 1.99
CA LYS A 139 -20.34 -1.86 0.55
C LYS A 139 -18.92 -1.37 0.34
N LEU A 140 -18.18 -2.07 -0.52
CA LEU A 140 -16.85 -1.66 -0.90
C LEU A 140 -16.86 -0.61 -2.00
N HIS A 141 -15.96 0.34 -1.88
CA HIS A 141 -15.61 1.34 -2.87
C HIS A 141 -14.17 1.11 -3.31
N TYR A 142 -13.93 1.03 -4.60
CA TYR A 142 -12.62 0.71 -5.14
C TYR A 142 -11.79 1.99 -5.29
N CYS A 143 -10.70 2.10 -4.54
CA CYS A 143 -9.75 3.20 -4.63
C CYS A 143 -8.51 2.72 -5.38
N LYS A 144 -8.39 3.16 -6.63
CA LYS A 144 -7.29 2.81 -7.51
C LYS A 144 -6.07 3.66 -7.20
N GLY A 145 -4.90 3.04 -7.25
CA GLY A 145 -3.61 3.69 -7.12
C GLY A 145 -2.65 3.18 -8.18
N GLU A 146 -2.01 4.10 -8.88
CA GLU A 146 -1.10 3.82 -9.98
C GLU A 146 0.32 4.18 -9.57
N TYR A 147 1.29 3.49 -10.17
CA TYR A 147 2.71 3.68 -9.89
C TYR A 147 3.48 3.86 -11.18
N TYR A 148 4.44 4.79 -11.15
CA TYR A 148 5.50 4.93 -12.15
C TYR A 148 6.81 4.44 -11.57
N LYS A 149 7.77 4.11 -12.43
CA LYS A 149 9.13 3.69 -12.06
C LYS A 149 10.19 4.42 -12.86
N THR A 150 11.40 4.45 -12.30
CA THR A 150 12.60 4.93 -12.99
C THR A 150 13.84 4.17 -12.55
N ASN A 151 14.83 4.12 -13.45
CA ASN A 151 16.18 3.66 -13.13
C ASN A 151 17.17 4.83 -12.98
N LEU A 152 16.75 6.07 -13.24
CA LEU A 152 17.63 7.26 -13.23
C LEU A 152 18.38 7.42 -11.90
N TYR A 153 17.67 7.18 -10.78
CA TYR A 153 18.20 7.31 -9.43
C TYR A 153 18.47 5.97 -8.75
N ARG A 154 18.73 4.93 -9.54
CA ARG A 154 19.02 3.59 -9.03
C ARG A 154 20.18 3.63 -8.03
N ASN A 155 19.95 3.10 -6.82
CA ASN A 155 20.90 3.09 -5.71
C ASN A 155 21.42 4.47 -5.26
N LYS A 156 20.73 5.57 -5.61
CA LYS A 156 21.11 6.94 -5.20
C LYS A 156 20.19 7.53 -4.14
N ILE A 157 19.06 6.89 -3.88
CA ILE A 157 18.12 7.22 -2.80
C ILE A 157 18.09 6.01 -1.86
N HIS A 158 18.28 6.25 -0.58
CA HIS A 158 18.53 5.20 0.42
C HIS A 158 17.38 5.00 1.38
N SER A 159 16.52 6.02 1.56
CA SER A 159 15.36 6.01 2.44
C SER A 159 14.05 6.09 1.64
N LEU A 160 12.94 5.63 2.22
CA LEU A 160 11.62 5.94 1.70
C LEU A 160 11.33 7.43 1.87
N ILE A 161 10.87 8.11 0.81
CA ILE A 161 10.56 9.55 0.85
C ILE A 161 9.06 9.75 0.67
N TYR A 162 8.45 10.34 1.67
CA TYR A 162 7.02 10.62 1.69
C TYR A 162 6.77 12.12 1.73
N PRO A 163 5.97 12.70 0.83
CA PRO A 163 5.47 14.05 1.03
C PRO A 163 4.53 14.10 2.24
N MET A 164 4.13 15.29 2.65
CA MET A 164 3.10 15.45 3.67
C MET A 164 1.81 14.75 3.25
N PRO A 165 1.16 13.99 4.15
CA PRO A 165 -0.09 13.31 3.85
C PRO A 165 -1.21 14.32 3.54
N THR A 166 -2.10 13.93 2.64
CA THR A 166 -3.35 14.62 2.33
C THR A 166 -4.53 13.90 3.00
N GLU A 167 -5.72 14.49 2.98
CA GLU A 167 -6.93 13.86 3.53
C GLU A 167 -7.29 12.53 2.85
N ILE A 168 -6.93 12.37 1.58
CA ILE A 168 -7.34 11.21 0.76
C ILE A 168 -6.20 10.18 0.62
N SER A 169 -4.94 10.62 0.68
CA SER A 169 -3.77 9.84 0.29
C SER A 169 -2.52 10.25 1.08
N LEU A 170 -1.55 9.32 1.14
CA LEU A 170 -0.20 9.62 1.61
C LEU A 170 0.64 10.46 0.62
N GLY A 171 0.03 10.89 -0.49
CA GLY A 171 0.71 11.57 -1.59
C GLY A 171 1.54 10.62 -2.46
N CYS A 172 2.01 11.14 -3.58
CA CYS A 172 2.95 10.41 -4.44
C CYS A 172 4.32 10.37 -3.76
N HIS A 173 4.73 9.21 -3.26
CA HIS A 173 5.98 9.02 -2.51
C HIS A 173 6.98 8.20 -3.31
N ILE A 174 8.25 8.22 -2.91
CA ILE A 174 9.28 7.34 -3.46
C ILE A 174 9.19 5.99 -2.77
N VAL A 175 9.01 4.94 -3.57
CA VAL A 175 9.09 3.54 -3.17
C VAL A 175 10.44 2.99 -3.58
N LEU A 176 11.23 2.55 -2.63
CA LEU A 176 12.46 1.82 -2.90
C LEU A 176 12.14 0.37 -3.24
N ARG A 177 12.97 -0.24 -4.09
CA ARG A 177 12.88 -1.65 -4.43
C ARG A 177 14.15 -2.38 -4.01
N LEU A 178 14.04 -3.67 -3.81
CA LEU A 178 15.17 -4.51 -3.41
C LEU A 178 16.26 -4.57 -4.50
N ASP A 179 15.88 -4.39 -5.76
CA ASP A 179 16.80 -4.33 -6.89
C ASP A 179 17.49 -2.95 -7.06
N GLY A 180 17.18 -1.99 -6.19
CA GLY A 180 17.71 -0.63 -6.20
C GLY A 180 17.00 0.34 -7.14
N SER A 181 16.05 -0.10 -7.96
CA SER A 181 15.19 0.80 -8.72
C SER A 181 14.22 1.54 -7.78
N ILE A 182 13.65 2.63 -8.26
CA ILE A 182 12.67 3.39 -7.48
C ILE A 182 11.34 3.50 -8.23
N GLY A 183 10.27 3.51 -7.46
CA GLY A 183 8.92 3.78 -7.91
C GLY A 183 8.39 5.07 -7.33
N PHE A 184 7.37 5.65 -7.99
CA PHE A 184 6.64 6.82 -7.55
C PHE A 184 5.15 6.48 -7.47
N GLY A 185 4.49 6.85 -6.40
CA GLY A 185 3.09 6.59 -6.22
C GLY A 185 2.73 6.17 -4.79
N PRO A 186 1.47 5.78 -4.60
CA PRO A 186 0.41 5.85 -5.60
C PRO A 186 -0.21 7.25 -5.73
N ASN A 187 -0.92 7.50 -6.83
CA ASN A 187 -2.05 8.41 -6.79
C ASN A 187 -3.24 7.73 -6.06
N ALA A 188 -4.36 8.40 -5.91
CA ALA A 188 -5.55 7.80 -5.32
C ALA A 188 -6.82 8.40 -5.93
N TYR A 189 -7.63 7.57 -6.56
CA TYR A 189 -8.93 7.96 -7.08
C TYR A 189 -9.91 6.78 -7.08
N TYR A 190 -11.20 7.09 -6.95
CA TYR A 190 -12.24 6.08 -6.93
C TYR A 190 -12.63 5.67 -8.34
N VAL A 191 -12.88 4.36 -8.51
CA VAL A 191 -13.37 3.73 -9.76
C VAL A 191 -14.58 2.87 -9.43
N ASP A 192 -15.48 2.73 -10.42
CA ASP A 192 -16.69 1.92 -10.26
C ASP A 192 -16.44 0.43 -10.51
N GLU A 193 -15.41 0.11 -11.28
CA GLU A 193 -15.07 -1.25 -11.68
C GLU A 193 -13.60 -1.58 -11.36
N ILE A 194 -13.34 -2.88 -11.18
CA ILE A 194 -11.99 -3.41 -10.99
C ILE A 194 -11.27 -3.41 -12.35
N ASN A 195 -10.42 -2.43 -12.58
CA ASN A 195 -9.62 -2.27 -13.77
C ASN A 195 -8.19 -1.87 -13.41
N TYR A 196 -7.22 -2.70 -13.76
CA TYR A 196 -5.79 -2.50 -13.46
C TYR A 196 -5.03 -1.77 -14.58
N ASN A 197 -5.67 -1.35 -15.66
CA ASN A 197 -5.00 -0.56 -16.72
C ASN A 197 -4.64 0.82 -16.17
N MET A 198 -3.44 1.31 -16.47
CA MET A 198 -3.03 2.67 -16.09
C MET A 198 -3.78 3.72 -16.92
N ASP A 199 -4.00 4.88 -16.28
CA ASP A 199 -4.63 6.04 -16.93
C ASP A 199 -3.61 7.17 -17.07
N ASN A 200 -3.07 7.31 -18.26
CA ASN A 200 -2.02 8.30 -18.56
C ASN A 200 -2.44 9.77 -18.36
N ARG A 201 -3.74 10.05 -18.18
CA ARG A 201 -4.23 11.40 -17.87
C ARG A 201 -3.63 11.96 -16.57
N PHE A 202 -3.27 11.08 -15.65
CA PHE A 202 -2.72 11.48 -14.34
C PHE A 202 -1.19 11.66 -14.33
N LYS A 203 -0.48 11.36 -15.43
CA LYS A 203 0.99 11.44 -15.48
C LYS A 203 1.52 12.84 -15.11
N GLN A 204 0.87 13.90 -15.57
CA GLN A 204 1.29 15.27 -15.28
C GLN A 204 1.11 15.63 -13.79
N ASP A 205 0.03 15.16 -13.17
CA ASP A 205 -0.21 15.36 -11.74
C ASP A 205 0.82 14.61 -10.89
N PHE A 206 1.24 13.42 -11.31
CA PHE A 206 2.35 12.69 -10.71
C PHE A 206 3.63 13.51 -10.73
N LEU A 207 4.02 14.00 -11.90
CA LEU A 207 5.23 14.79 -12.07
C LEU A 207 5.22 16.03 -11.20
N LYS A 208 4.08 16.74 -11.14
CA LYS A 208 3.92 17.92 -10.29
C LYS A 208 4.14 17.59 -8.81
N GLN A 209 3.62 16.46 -8.34
CA GLN A 209 3.82 16.02 -6.96
C GLN A 209 5.29 15.63 -6.70
N ILE A 210 5.91 14.89 -7.61
CA ILE A 210 7.31 14.48 -7.49
C ILE A 210 8.23 15.70 -7.48
N HIS A 211 7.98 16.69 -8.32
CA HIS A 211 8.78 17.92 -8.40
C HIS A 211 8.79 18.74 -7.11
N SER A 212 7.85 18.51 -6.20
CA SER A 212 7.86 19.19 -4.89
C SER A 212 9.02 18.76 -4.01
N TYR A 213 9.66 17.61 -4.28
CA TYR A 213 10.76 17.06 -3.47
C TYR A 213 11.91 16.43 -4.28
N LEU A 214 11.75 16.19 -5.60
CA LEU A 214 12.77 15.60 -6.44
C LEU A 214 12.69 16.15 -7.87
N ASP A 215 13.84 16.45 -8.48
CA ASP A 215 13.89 16.82 -9.91
C ASP A 215 13.90 15.58 -10.80
N ILE A 216 12.93 15.46 -11.70
CA ILE A 216 12.83 14.39 -12.68
C ILE A 216 12.05 14.84 -13.91
N ASN A 217 12.42 14.38 -15.10
CA ASN A 217 11.70 14.69 -16.33
C ASN A 217 10.65 13.61 -16.66
N SER A 218 9.66 13.97 -17.44
CA SER A 218 8.59 13.04 -17.84
C SER A 218 9.06 11.85 -18.66
N ILE A 219 10.19 12.00 -19.38
CA ILE A 219 10.81 10.93 -20.18
C ILE A 219 11.51 9.89 -19.29
N ASP A 220 11.89 10.27 -18.08
CA ASP A 220 12.65 9.42 -17.17
C ASP A 220 11.77 8.46 -16.37
N ILE A 221 10.44 8.60 -16.45
CA ILE A 221 9.48 7.73 -15.77
C ILE A 221 8.66 6.90 -16.77
N SER A 222 8.49 5.63 -16.46
CA SER A 222 7.65 4.68 -17.20
C SER A 222 6.56 4.13 -16.32
N GLU A 223 5.48 3.68 -16.92
CA GLU A 223 4.41 2.93 -16.23
C GLU A 223 4.98 1.72 -15.49
N ASP A 224 4.37 1.38 -14.37
CA ASP A 224 4.81 0.26 -13.55
C ASP A 224 3.65 -0.69 -13.24
N PHE A 225 2.91 -0.45 -12.18
CA PHE A 225 1.77 -1.28 -11.82
C PHE A 225 0.64 -0.45 -11.23
N THR A 226 -0.51 -1.08 -11.14
CA THR A 226 -1.72 -0.52 -10.53
C THR A 226 -2.19 -1.42 -9.40
N GLY A 227 -2.60 -0.82 -8.30
CA GLY A 227 -3.27 -1.49 -7.19
C GLY A 227 -4.70 -0.96 -7.00
N ILE A 228 -5.59 -1.80 -6.49
CA ILE A 228 -6.94 -1.38 -6.09
C ILE A 228 -7.12 -1.70 -4.62
N ARG A 229 -7.49 -0.69 -3.86
CA ARG A 229 -7.70 -0.78 -2.42
C ARG A 229 -9.20 -0.83 -2.12
N PRO A 230 -9.69 -1.85 -1.41
CA PRO A 230 -11.07 -1.86 -0.92
C PRO A 230 -11.21 -0.82 0.20
N LYS A 231 -12.18 0.07 0.08
CA LYS A 231 -12.53 1.05 1.12
C LYS A 231 -14.02 0.94 1.47
N ILE A 232 -14.36 1.03 2.74
CA ILE A 232 -15.74 1.18 3.21
C ILE A 232 -16.21 2.63 3.03
N GLN A 233 -15.28 3.58 3.13
CA GLN A 233 -15.56 5.00 2.96
C GLN A 233 -15.91 5.32 1.50
N LYS A 234 -17.03 6.00 1.29
CA LYS A 234 -17.39 6.59 0.00
C LYS A 234 -16.41 7.70 -0.36
N LYS A 235 -16.43 8.09 -1.64
CA LYS A 235 -15.84 9.34 -2.10
C LYS A 235 -16.59 10.47 -1.38
N GLY A 236 -15.90 11.12 -0.46
CA GLY A 236 -16.40 12.30 0.25
C GLY A 236 -16.25 13.54 -0.57
#